data_c0f863914097113624494a3e4f1174a1
#
_entry.id   c0f863914097113624494a3e4f1174a1
#
_cell.length_a   1.000
_cell.length_b   1.000
_cell.length_c   1.000
_cell.angle_alpha   90.00
_cell.angle_beta   90.00
_cell.angle_gamma   90.00
#
_symmetry.space_group_name_H-M   'P 1'
#
loop_
_entity.id
_entity.type
_entity.pdbx_description
1 polymer ?
#
loop_
_entity_poly.entity_id
_entity_poly.type
_entity_poly.pdbx_seq_one_letter_code
_entity_poly.pdbx_strand_id
1 'polypeptide(L)'
;MAQTVSGSAFCTAAIYAPPFASVDISGSVALTDVGLPGAVWVGIEDPAKPGYPAAFLTPSGWVTWTTGGFPAYVETQSMGPGFSHSACVPNSQYGSGCTSTSASFVGWKIYAGYGVLTPEHQALIAQRRASLDQAKPWLQQQGKWRPDYEDDVAYRNALVQKSANDGRWGLALTVPYIDCTPPDSGS
;
A
#
# COMPACT_ATOMS: atom_id res chain seq x y z
N MET A 1 9.90 3.20 17.90
CA MET A 1 11.02 3.52 17.00
C MET A 1 10.43 3.85 15.65
N ALA A 2 10.92 4.90 14.98
CA ALA A 2 10.47 5.21 13.62
C ALA A 2 10.82 4.04 12.68
N GLN A 3 9.90 3.69 11.81
CA GLN A 3 10.12 2.67 10.79
C GLN A 3 11.23 3.13 9.85
N THR A 4 12.15 2.23 9.51
CA THR A 4 13.13 2.48 8.46
C THR A 4 12.56 2.00 7.14
N VAL A 5 12.32 2.94 6.23
CA VAL A 5 11.91 2.69 4.85
C VAL A 5 13.00 3.26 3.95
N SER A 6 13.32 2.56 2.90
CA SER A 6 14.29 3.00 1.89
C SER A 6 13.84 2.60 0.49
N GLY A 7 14.30 3.35 -0.49
CA GLY A 7 14.04 3.04 -1.89
C GLY A 7 15.20 3.47 -2.78
N SER A 8 15.30 2.82 -3.92
CA SER A 8 16.24 3.17 -4.99
C SER A 8 15.53 3.12 -6.33
N ALA A 9 16.04 3.87 -7.29
CA ALA A 9 15.50 3.94 -8.62
C ALA A 9 16.58 3.54 -9.64
N PHE A 10 16.20 2.77 -10.65
CA PHE A 10 17.11 2.17 -11.61
C PHE A 10 16.41 1.81 -12.92
N CYS A 11 17.20 1.43 -13.93
CA CYS A 11 16.67 0.88 -15.17
C CYS A 11 16.61 -0.64 -15.10
N THR A 12 15.42 -1.19 -15.30
CA THR A 12 15.25 -2.63 -15.45
C THR A 12 15.58 -3.04 -16.88
N ALA A 13 16.54 -3.94 -17.04
CA ALA A 13 16.82 -4.55 -18.33
C ALA A 13 15.76 -5.63 -18.60
N ALA A 14 15.16 -5.58 -19.78
CA ALA A 14 14.25 -6.62 -20.25
C ALA A 14 14.83 -7.32 -21.48
N ILE A 15 14.80 -8.65 -21.49
CA ILE A 15 15.40 -9.43 -22.59
C ILE A 15 14.62 -9.26 -23.89
N TYR A 16 13.31 -9.03 -23.82
CA TYR A 16 12.41 -8.96 -24.96
C TYR A 16 11.55 -7.69 -25.02
N ALA A 17 11.83 -6.70 -24.18
CA ALA A 17 11.10 -5.43 -24.13
C ALA A 17 12.08 -4.27 -23.91
N PRO A 18 11.72 -3.04 -24.31
CA PRO A 18 12.53 -1.86 -23.98
C PRO A 18 12.76 -1.77 -22.47
N PRO A 19 13.94 -1.34 -22.02
CA PRO A 19 14.20 -1.07 -20.63
C PRO A 19 13.22 -0.03 -20.09
N PHE A 20 12.89 -0.13 -18.81
CA PHE A 20 11.98 0.80 -18.16
C PHE A 20 12.48 1.23 -16.79
N ALA A 21 12.05 2.41 -16.36
CA ALA A 21 12.35 2.96 -15.06
C ALA A 21 11.64 2.17 -13.97
N SER A 22 12.38 1.74 -12.96
CA SER A 22 11.89 0.95 -11.83
C SER A 22 12.33 1.56 -10.51
N VAL A 23 11.61 1.20 -9.47
CA VAL A 23 11.93 1.54 -8.09
C VAL A 23 11.90 0.28 -7.24
N ASP A 24 12.91 0.11 -6.40
CA ASP A 24 12.89 -0.86 -5.30
C ASP A 24 12.52 -0.13 -4.02
N ILE A 25 11.68 -0.74 -3.23
CA ILE A 25 11.17 -0.20 -1.98
C ILE A 25 11.30 -1.28 -0.93
N SER A 26 11.90 -0.96 0.20
CA SER A 26 12.02 -1.88 1.32
C SER A 26 11.75 -1.19 2.64
N GLY A 27 11.32 -1.96 3.62
CA GLY A 27 11.09 -1.46 4.97
C GLY A 27 11.21 -2.55 6.03
N SER A 28 11.55 -2.14 7.25
CA SER A 28 11.58 -3.01 8.41
C SER A 28 10.21 -3.06 9.10
N VAL A 29 9.90 -4.17 9.72
CA VAL A 29 8.73 -4.35 10.58
C VAL A 29 9.19 -4.39 12.02
N ALA A 30 8.50 -3.69 12.93
CA ALA A 30 8.83 -3.73 14.35
C ALA A 30 8.73 -5.18 14.88
N LEU A 31 9.64 -5.57 15.74
CA LEU A 31 9.69 -6.94 16.28
C LEU A 31 8.38 -7.35 16.98
N THR A 32 7.70 -6.39 17.60
CA THR A 32 6.39 -6.59 18.25
C THR A 32 5.26 -6.88 17.27
N ASP A 33 5.45 -6.53 16.00
CA ASP A 33 4.43 -6.65 14.94
C ASP A 33 4.68 -7.88 14.06
N VAL A 34 5.87 -8.49 14.16
CA VAL A 34 6.21 -9.72 13.43
C VAL A 34 5.29 -10.85 13.87
N GLY A 35 4.77 -11.59 12.91
CA GLY A 35 3.83 -12.69 13.15
C GLY A 35 2.36 -12.27 13.24
N LEU A 36 2.06 -10.96 13.35
CA LEU A 36 0.67 -10.48 13.36
C LEU A 36 0.09 -10.41 11.95
N PRO A 37 -1.22 -10.62 11.79
CA PRO A 37 -1.90 -10.34 10.52
C PRO A 37 -1.79 -8.86 10.17
N GLY A 38 -1.63 -8.55 8.88
CA GLY A 38 -1.47 -7.16 8.49
C GLY A 38 -1.48 -6.94 6.99
N ALA A 39 -1.13 -5.73 6.59
CA ALA A 39 -1.03 -5.33 5.20
C ALA A 39 0.15 -4.37 4.99
N VAL A 40 0.68 -4.36 3.77
CA VAL A 40 1.71 -3.44 3.31
C VAL A 40 1.12 -2.56 2.22
N TRP A 41 1.43 -1.28 2.28
CA TRP A 41 1.04 -0.30 1.27
C TRP A 41 2.26 0.41 0.72
N VAL A 42 2.17 0.77 -0.54
CA VAL A 42 3.09 1.66 -1.24
C VAL A 42 2.25 2.71 -1.94
N GLY A 43 2.44 3.96 -1.59
CA GLY A 43 1.72 5.09 -2.17
C GLY A 43 2.67 6.07 -2.85
N ILE A 44 2.18 6.75 -3.87
CA ILE A 44 2.92 7.82 -4.54
C ILE A 44 2.16 9.14 -4.40
N GLU A 45 2.87 10.19 -4.04
CA GLU A 45 2.34 11.54 -3.78
C GLU A 45 2.84 12.52 -4.84
N ASP A 46 1.91 13.26 -5.42
CA ASP A 46 2.21 14.40 -6.29
C ASP A 46 2.72 15.58 -5.44
N PRO A 47 3.91 16.12 -5.69
CA PRO A 47 4.42 17.27 -4.96
C PRO A 47 3.55 18.54 -5.09
N ALA A 48 2.72 18.62 -6.12
CA ALA A 48 1.75 19.69 -6.28
C ALA A 48 0.53 19.55 -5.34
N LYS A 49 0.33 18.38 -4.73
CA LYS A 49 -0.79 18.07 -3.82
C LYS A 49 -0.28 17.35 -2.57
N PRO A 50 0.56 18.00 -1.77
CA PRO A 50 1.21 17.35 -0.64
C PRO A 50 0.19 16.84 0.40
N GLY A 51 0.50 15.70 1.01
CA GLY A 51 -0.32 15.06 2.03
C GLY A 51 -1.45 14.18 1.47
N TYR A 52 -1.56 14.06 0.15
CA TYR A 52 -2.56 13.22 -0.51
C TYR A 52 -1.89 12.24 -1.48
N PRO A 53 -1.94 10.93 -1.21
CA PRO A 53 -1.49 9.95 -2.18
C PRO A 53 -2.31 10.06 -3.47
N ALA A 54 -1.64 10.11 -4.60
CA ALA A 54 -2.30 10.13 -5.91
C ALA A 54 -2.68 8.72 -6.36
N ALA A 55 -1.84 7.74 -6.03
CA ALA A 55 -2.07 6.34 -6.37
C ALA A 55 -1.41 5.41 -5.34
N PHE A 56 -1.88 4.18 -5.31
CA PHE A 56 -1.28 3.08 -4.57
C PHE A 56 -0.83 1.96 -5.50
N LEU A 57 0.29 1.34 -5.17
CA LEU A 57 0.72 0.12 -5.81
C LEU A 57 -0.11 -1.05 -5.28
N THR A 58 -0.62 -1.87 -6.18
CA THR A 58 -1.33 -3.12 -5.91
C THR A 58 -0.63 -4.26 -6.62
N PRO A 59 -0.98 -5.53 -6.39
CA PRO A 59 -0.45 -6.65 -7.17
C PRO A 59 -0.70 -6.52 -8.68
N SER A 60 -1.70 -5.73 -9.09
CA SER A 60 -2.05 -5.48 -10.48
C SER A 60 -1.40 -4.21 -11.06
N GLY A 61 -0.55 -3.53 -10.28
CA GLY A 61 0.10 -2.27 -10.67
C GLY A 61 -0.45 -1.06 -9.92
N TRP A 62 -0.11 0.13 -10.40
CA TRP A 62 -0.55 1.39 -9.79
C TRP A 62 -2.04 1.65 -10.04
N VAL A 63 -2.75 1.98 -8.98
CA VAL A 63 -4.18 2.29 -9.00
C VAL A 63 -4.38 3.67 -8.40
N THR A 64 -5.03 4.55 -9.16
CA THR A 64 -5.39 5.89 -8.68
C THR A 64 -6.30 5.77 -7.47
N TRP A 65 -5.99 6.52 -6.42
CA TRP A 65 -6.81 6.55 -5.21
C TRP A 65 -7.57 7.88 -5.12
N THR A 66 -8.85 7.79 -4.83
CA THR A 66 -9.72 8.97 -4.68
C THR A 66 -10.36 9.06 -3.31
N THR A 67 -10.75 7.94 -2.74
CA THR A 67 -11.43 7.89 -1.43
C THR A 67 -11.51 6.45 -0.91
N GLY A 68 -11.80 6.28 0.37
CA GLY A 68 -11.97 4.99 1.02
C GLY A 68 -10.70 4.43 1.65
N GLY A 69 -10.69 3.13 1.88
CA GLY A 69 -9.52 2.41 2.39
C GLY A 69 -8.37 2.40 1.38
N PHE A 70 -7.15 2.43 1.86
CA PHE A 70 -5.97 2.34 0.98
C PHE A 70 -5.90 0.94 0.36
N PRO A 71 -5.80 0.83 -0.97
CA PRO A 71 -5.55 -0.46 -1.61
C PRO A 71 -4.21 -1.03 -1.16
N ALA A 72 -4.23 -2.22 -0.56
CA ALA A 72 -3.00 -2.86 -0.10
C ALA A 72 -2.23 -3.48 -1.27
N TYR A 73 -0.90 -3.40 -1.20
CA TYR A 73 -0.03 -4.19 -2.07
C TYR A 73 -0.03 -5.66 -1.68
N VAL A 74 0.09 -5.93 -0.37
CA VAL A 74 0.05 -7.28 0.20
C VAL A 74 -0.83 -7.26 1.43
N GLU A 75 -1.68 -8.28 1.56
CA GLU A 75 -2.34 -8.66 2.80
C GLU A 75 -1.77 -9.99 3.25
N THR A 76 -1.46 -10.13 4.53
CA THR A 76 -0.86 -11.33 5.09
C THR A 76 -1.50 -11.73 6.42
N GLN A 77 -1.49 -13.03 6.71
CA GLN A 77 -1.91 -13.55 8.01
C GLN A 77 -0.75 -13.53 9.04
N SER A 78 0.49 -13.30 8.57
CA SER A 78 1.67 -13.26 9.43
C SER A 78 2.70 -12.32 8.82
N MET A 79 2.89 -11.15 9.43
CA MET A 79 3.86 -10.15 8.97
C MET A 79 5.28 -10.67 9.20
N GLY A 80 6.11 -10.60 8.16
CA GLY A 80 7.55 -10.88 8.25
C GLY A 80 8.34 -9.77 8.94
N PRO A 81 9.64 -9.93 9.15
CA PRO A 81 10.50 -8.92 9.78
C PRO A 81 10.75 -7.69 8.89
N GLY A 82 10.36 -7.76 7.64
CA GLY A 82 10.45 -6.66 6.68
C GLY A 82 9.67 -6.97 5.42
N PHE A 83 9.65 -5.99 4.53
CA PHE A 83 9.04 -6.11 3.20
C PHE A 83 9.99 -5.51 2.14
N SER A 84 9.90 -6.03 0.94
CA SER A 84 10.65 -5.52 -0.22
C SER A 84 9.80 -5.71 -1.48
N HIS A 85 9.74 -4.67 -2.29
CA HIS A 85 8.96 -4.66 -3.53
C HIS A 85 9.70 -3.90 -4.61
N SER A 86 9.58 -4.42 -5.83
CA SER A 86 10.00 -3.73 -7.04
C SER A 86 8.77 -3.34 -7.85
N ALA A 87 8.74 -2.12 -8.34
CA ALA A 87 7.66 -1.63 -9.20
C ALA A 87 8.25 -0.79 -10.33
N CYS A 88 7.65 -0.84 -11.50
CA CYS A 88 8.00 0.13 -12.52
C CYS A 88 7.38 1.50 -12.23
N VAL A 89 8.05 2.56 -12.65
CA VAL A 89 7.48 3.90 -12.68
C VAL A 89 6.35 3.90 -13.70
N PRO A 90 5.13 4.34 -13.35
CA PRO A 90 4.00 4.31 -14.28
C PRO A 90 4.24 5.24 -15.47
N ASN A 91 3.66 4.93 -16.63
CA ASN A 91 3.77 5.76 -17.83
C ASN A 91 2.91 7.04 -17.75
N SER A 92 1.94 7.07 -16.85
CA SER A 92 1.11 8.25 -16.54
C SER A 92 0.51 8.10 -15.14
N GLN A 93 0.03 9.20 -14.57
CA GLN A 93 -0.64 9.19 -13.26
C GLN A 93 -1.94 8.34 -13.23
N TYR A 94 -2.43 7.91 -14.39
CA TYR A 94 -3.63 7.07 -14.53
C TYR A 94 -3.36 5.74 -15.23
N GLY A 95 -2.10 5.46 -15.58
CA GLY A 95 -1.73 4.29 -16.37
C GLY A 95 -1.07 3.19 -15.55
N SER A 96 -1.31 1.96 -15.94
CA SER A 96 -0.66 0.78 -15.35
C SER A 96 0.62 0.35 -16.07
N GLY A 97 0.92 0.94 -17.24
CA GLY A 97 2.11 0.64 -18.02
C GLY A 97 3.38 1.24 -17.43
N CYS A 98 4.53 0.64 -17.75
CA CYS A 98 5.84 1.14 -17.35
C CYS A 98 6.36 2.17 -18.34
N THR A 99 7.16 3.12 -17.88
CA THR A 99 7.81 4.13 -18.74
C THR A 99 9.30 3.88 -18.87
N SER A 100 9.89 4.21 -20.02
CA SER A 100 11.35 4.20 -20.19
C SER A 100 12.04 5.38 -19.50
N THR A 101 11.30 6.42 -19.15
CA THR A 101 11.83 7.59 -18.45
C THR A 101 10.92 8.02 -17.31
N SER A 102 11.50 8.44 -16.20
CA SER A 102 10.76 8.97 -15.05
C SER A 102 10.37 10.44 -15.18
N ALA A 103 10.58 11.09 -16.33
CA ALA A 103 10.44 12.54 -16.51
C ALA A 103 9.15 13.12 -15.94
N SER A 104 8.01 12.44 -16.13
CA SER A 104 6.69 12.89 -15.63
C SER A 104 6.50 12.74 -14.12
N PHE A 105 7.40 12.04 -13.44
CA PHE A 105 7.34 11.73 -12.01
C PHE A 105 8.55 12.26 -11.21
N VAL A 106 9.41 13.05 -11.84
CA VAL A 106 10.53 13.68 -11.12
C VAL A 106 10.00 14.52 -9.96
N GLY A 107 10.57 14.30 -8.77
CA GLY A 107 10.16 14.99 -7.55
C GLY A 107 8.94 14.40 -6.85
N TRP A 108 8.24 13.45 -7.46
CA TRP A 108 7.17 12.73 -6.76
C TRP A 108 7.74 11.89 -5.63
N LYS A 109 6.97 11.73 -4.57
CA LYS A 109 7.40 11.04 -3.36
C LYS A 109 6.74 9.68 -3.27
N ILE A 110 7.53 8.64 -3.09
CA ILE A 110 7.05 7.29 -2.82
C ILE A 110 7.19 7.02 -1.33
N TYR A 111 6.06 6.70 -0.72
CA TYR A 111 5.98 6.29 0.67
C TYR A 111 5.65 4.81 0.73
N ALA A 112 6.17 4.15 1.75
CA ALA A 112 5.78 2.79 2.06
C ALA A 112 5.53 2.62 3.55
N GLY A 113 4.69 1.66 3.88
CA GLY A 113 4.35 1.37 5.25
C GLY A 113 3.59 0.08 5.39
N TYR A 114 3.36 -0.29 6.63
CA TYR A 114 2.58 -1.47 6.97
C TYR A 114 1.62 -1.16 8.13
N GLY A 115 0.59 -1.95 8.25
CA GLY A 115 -0.28 -1.98 9.43
C GLY A 115 -0.50 -3.40 9.87
N VAL A 116 -0.81 -3.58 11.14
CA VAL A 116 -1.05 -4.88 11.73
C VAL A 116 -2.33 -4.90 12.55
N LEU A 117 -2.91 -6.07 12.65
CA LEU A 117 -4.04 -6.33 13.53
C LEU A 117 -3.50 -6.72 14.90
N THR A 118 -3.32 -5.72 15.77
CA THR A 118 -2.81 -5.94 17.12
C THR A 118 -3.77 -6.76 17.98
N PRO A 119 -3.34 -7.35 19.12
CA PRO A 119 -4.24 -8.02 20.05
C PRO A 119 -5.41 -7.14 20.51
N GLU A 120 -5.19 -5.84 20.72
CA GLU A 120 -6.24 -4.88 21.06
C GLU A 120 -7.26 -4.73 19.92
N HIS A 121 -6.79 -4.67 18.68
CA HIS A 121 -7.66 -4.65 17.49
C HIS A 121 -8.47 -5.93 17.36
N GLN A 122 -7.87 -7.09 17.65
CA GLN A 122 -8.58 -8.37 17.65
C GLN A 122 -9.68 -8.39 18.74
N ALA A 123 -9.38 -7.85 19.93
CA ALA A 123 -10.37 -7.70 20.99
C ALA A 123 -11.53 -6.79 20.58
N LEU A 124 -11.26 -5.68 19.86
CA LEU A 124 -12.32 -4.80 19.34
C LEU A 124 -13.21 -5.50 18.31
N ILE A 125 -12.66 -6.35 17.44
CA ILE A 125 -13.43 -7.17 16.50
C ILE A 125 -14.33 -8.15 17.26
N ALA A 126 -13.77 -8.85 18.26
CA ALA A 126 -14.53 -9.77 19.08
C ALA A 126 -15.67 -9.07 19.84
N GLN A 127 -15.40 -7.90 20.40
CA GLN A 127 -16.41 -7.09 21.09
C GLN A 127 -17.52 -6.62 20.13
N ARG A 128 -17.16 -6.14 18.93
CA ARG A 128 -18.14 -5.77 17.91
C ARG A 128 -19.03 -6.96 17.55
N ARG A 129 -18.44 -8.14 17.33
CA ARG A 129 -19.20 -9.35 17.00
C ARG A 129 -20.13 -9.74 18.13
N ALA A 130 -19.67 -9.79 19.38
CA ALA A 130 -20.51 -10.09 20.54
C ALA A 130 -21.68 -9.12 20.66
N SER A 131 -21.45 -7.82 20.42
CA SER A 131 -22.51 -6.79 20.47
C SER A 131 -23.55 -7.00 19.35
N LEU A 132 -23.11 -7.37 18.14
CA LEU A 132 -23.99 -7.66 17.02
C LEU A 132 -24.82 -8.94 17.28
N ASP A 133 -24.18 -9.99 17.83
CA ASP A 133 -24.88 -11.24 18.18
C ASP A 133 -25.97 -11.00 19.22
N GLN A 134 -25.73 -10.16 20.22
CA GLN A 134 -26.73 -9.75 21.20
C GLN A 134 -27.88 -8.95 20.56
N ALA A 135 -27.58 -8.07 19.62
CA ALA A 135 -28.57 -7.23 18.98
C ALA A 135 -29.35 -7.97 17.86
N LYS A 136 -28.81 -9.06 17.32
CA LYS A 136 -29.34 -9.78 16.15
C LYS A 136 -30.81 -10.15 16.28
N PRO A 137 -31.30 -10.80 17.38
CA PRO A 137 -32.71 -11.17 17.50
C PRO A 137 -33.65 -9.96 17.41
N TRP A 138 -33.29 -8.88 18.09
CA TRP A 138 -34.09 -7.65 18.10
C TRP A 138 -34.08 -6.97 16.71
N LEU A 139 -32.91 -6.87 16.08
CA LEU A 139 -32.77 -6.27 14.73
C LEU A 139 -33.53 -7.08 13.68
N GLN A 140 -33.52 -8.41 13.78
CA GLN A 140 -34.30 -9.29 12.90
C GLN A 140 -35.82 -9.07 13.09
N GLN A 141 -36.28 -8.98 14.32
CA GLN A 141 -37.68 -8.72 14.63
C GLN A 141 -38.14 -7.37 14.05
N GLN A 142 -37.26 -6.37 14.02
CA GLN A 142 -37.51 -5.04 13.46
C GLN A 142 -37.34 -4.96 11.92
N GLY A 143 -36.95 -6.06 11.26
CA GLY A 143 -36.59 -6.04 9.83
C GLY A 143 -35.36 -5.19 9.48
N LYS A 144 -34.51 -4.92 10.46
CA LYS A 144 -33.31 -4.05 10.34
C LYS A 144 -32.00 -4.82 10.30
N TRP A 145 -32.03 -6.14 10.40
CA TRP A 145 -30.82 -6.94 10.28
C TRP A 145 -30.28 -6.90 8.85
N ARG A 146 -28.99 -6.66 8.71
CA ARG A 146 -28.31 -6.59 7.42
C ARG A 146 -27.24 -7.68 7.34
N PRO A 147 -27.11 -8.39 6.20
CA PRO A 147 -26.10 -9.44 6.03
C PRO A 147 -24.66 -8.94 6.23
N ASP A 148 -24.38 -7.68 5.86
CA ASP A 148 -23.07 -7.06 6.00
C ASP A 148 -22.64 -6.83 7.47
N TYR A 149 -23.56 -6.97 8.44
CA TYR A 149 -23.20 -6.94 9.86
C TYR A 149 -22.36 -8.14 10.28
N GLU A 150 -22.45 -9.26 9.56
CA GLU A 150 -21.64 -10.45 9.79
C GLU A 150 -20.24 -10.36 9.14
N ASP A 151 -20.06 -9.42 8.23
CA ASP A 151 -18.78 -9.19 7.57
C ASP A 151 -17.90 -8.21 8.37
N ASP A 152 -16.80 -8.72 8.91
CA ASP A 152 -15.81 -7.92 9.64
C ASP A 152 -14.69 -7.38 8.74
N VAL A 153 -14.66 -7.69 7.45
CA VAL A 153 -13.53 -7.37 6.56
C VAL A 153 -13.29 -5.86 6.52
N ALA A 154 -14.32 -5.07 6.26
CA ALA A 154 -14.18 -3.61 6.21
C ALA A 154 -13.72 -3.02 7.55
N TYR A 155 -14.24 -3.52 8.67
CA TYR A 155 -13.85 -3.08 10.00
C TYR A 155 -12.41 -3.48 10.34
N ARG A 156 -12.02 -4.71 10.01
CA ARG A 156 -10.66 -5.22 10.16
C ARG A 156 -9.67 -4.37 9.35
N ASN A 157 -9.97 -4.11 8.08
CA ASN A 157 -9.11 -3.32 7.21
C ASN A 157 -8.95 -1.88 7.73
N ALA A 158 -10.01 -1.27 8.25
CA ALA A 158 -9.93 0.04 8.89
C ALA A 158 -9.02 0.05 10.12
N LEU A 159 -9.03 -1.00 10.95
CA LEU A 159 -8.15 -1.13 12.12
C LEU A 159 -6.68 -1.33 11.69
N VAL A 160 -6.42 -2.16 10.67
CA VAL A 160 -5.08 -2.37 10.13
C VAL A 160 -4.54 -1.06 9.54
N GLN A 161 -5.34 -0.32 8.78
CA GLN A 161 -4.96 0.98 8.25
C GLN A 161 -4.73 2.02 9.35
N LYS A 162 -5.56 2.03 10.39
CA LYS A 162 -5.33 2.87 11.58
C LYS A 162 -3.97 2.57 12.21
N SER A 163 -3.63 1.30 12.36
CA SER A 163 -2.32 0.88 12.87
C SER A 163 -1.16 1.41 12.01
N ALA A 164 -1.32 1.48 10.69
CA ALA A 164 -0.31 2.05 9.81
C ALA A 164 -0.10 3.55 10.09
N ASN A 165 -1.16 4.29 10.36
CA ASN A 165 -1.10 5.73 10.65
C ASN A 165 -0.36 6.06 11.96
N ASP A 166 -0.13 5.08 12.83
CA ASP A 166 0.60 5.23 14.10
C ASP A 166 2.14 5.17 13.90
N GLY A 167 2.65 5.80 12.85
CA GLY A 167 4.10 5.96 12.61
C GLY A 167 4.76 4.78 11.88
N ARG A 168 3.97 3.94 11.21
CA ARG A 168 4.46 2.82 10.39
C ARG A 168 4.57 3.15 8.90
N TRP A 169 4.55 4.44 8.55
CA TRP A 169 4.82 4.98 7.22
C TRP A 169 6.16 5.68 7.19
N GLY A 170 6.85 5.60 6.05
CA GLY A 170 8.07 6.34 5.79
C GLY A 170 8.19 6.75 4.34
N LEU A 171 8.92 7.84 4.09
CA LEU A 171 9.36 8.22 2.75
C LEU A 171 10.42 7.22 2.29
N ALA A 172 10.12 6.47 1.23
CA ALA A 172 11.07 5.53 0.63
C ALA A 172 12.07 6.24 -0.28
N LEU A 173 11.55 7.06 -1.19
CA LEU A 173 12.39 7.88 -2.06
C LEU A 173 11.60 9.05 -2.65
N THR A 174 12.33 10.06 -3.11
CA THR A 174 11.83 11.04 -4.07
C THR A 174 12.30 10.59 -5.45
N VAL A 175 11.39 10.43 -6.39
CA VAL A 175 11.68 9.90 -7.73
C VAL A 175 12.69 10.82 -8.44
N PRO A 176 13.90 10.34 -8.76
CA PRO A 176 14.88 11.10 -9.53
C PRO A 176 14.54 11.04 -11.02
N TYR A 177 15.20 11.87 -11.81
CA TYR A 177 15.21 11.67 -13.26
C TYR A 177 16.01 10.41 -13.61
N ILE A 178 15.39 9.50 -14.36
CA ILE A 178 16.00 8.29 -14.92
C ILE A 178 15.61 8.24 -16.39
N ASP A 179 16.55 7.97 -17.24
CA ASP A 179 16.35 7.68 -18.66
C ASP A 179 16.91 6.29 -18.96
N CYS A 180 16.03 5.38 -19.31
CA CYS A 180 16.35 4.01 -19.66
C CYS A 180 16.26 3.76 -21.18
N THR A 181 16.12 4.82 -21.99
CA THR A 181 16.15 4.66 -23.45
C THR A 181 17.53 4.14 -23.86
N PRO A 182 17.59 3.08 -24.69
CA PRO A 182 18.87 2.64 -25.24
C PRO A 182 19.55 3.80 -25.99
N PRO A 183 20.86 3.97 -25.88
CA PRO A 183 21.55 4.92 -26.73
C PRO A 183 21.27 4.54 -28.20
N ASP A 184 20.90 5.54 -29.01
CA ASP A 184 20.69 5.33 -30.43
C ASP A 184 21.89 4.57 -30.98
N SER A 185 21.66 3.35 -31.43
CA SER A 185 22.66 2.61 -32.20
C SER A 185 22.81 3.34 -33.50
N GLY A 186 23.69 4.34 -33.53
CA GLY A 186 23.99 5.14 -34.71
C GLY A 186 24.25 4.25 -35.90
N SER A 187 23.43 4.47 -36.92
CA SER A 187 23.56 3.89 -38.26
C SER A 187 24.86 4.38 -38.93
#